data_a9c2275f1b5c577e116228656dd202b2
#
_entry.id   a9c2275f1b5c577e116228656dd202b2
#
_cell.length_a   1.000
_cell.length_b   1.000
_cell.length_c   1.000
_cell.angle_alpha   90.00
_cell.angle_beta   90.00
_cell.angle_gamma   90.00
#
_symmetry.space_group_name_H-M   'P 1'
#
loop_
_entity.id
_entity.type
_entity.pdbx_description
1 polymer ?
#
loop_
_entity_poly.entity_id
_entity_poly.type
_entity_poly.pdbx_seq_one_letter_code
_entity_poly.pdbx_strand_id
1 'polypeptide(L)'
;MNISRADLRRELRARRAAITPGLRLAAADAVARHLGEQPDLREPGYVGGYWAVNGELPLHAVQLRLAPGQVWCLPIVQDDGGLRFAPWRAGDPMQPNRYGIPEPVLDPASQLAPHQLAWALLPLLGFDRR
;
A
#
# COMPACT_ATOMS: atom_id res chain seq x y z
N MET A 1 30.76 14.17 -3.20
CA MET A 1 29.92 14.92 -2.22
C MET A 1 28.86 14.00 -1.66
N ASN A 2 28.84 13.86 -0.35
CA ASN A 2 27.86 12.98 0.30
C ASN A 2 26.56 13.76 0.56
N ILE A 3 25.46 13.20 0.07
CA ILE A 3 24.12 13.75 0.33
C ILE A 3 23.58 13.07 1.60
N SER A 4 23.08 13.87 2.53
CA SER A 4 22.44 13.30 3.72
C SER A 4 21.15 12.55 3.36
N ARG A 5 20.73 11.63 4.24
CA ARG A 5 19.45 10.94 4.04
C ARG A 5 18.27 11.91 4.00
N ALA A 6 18.32 12.97 4.80
CA ALA A 6 17.28 13.98 4.84
C ALA A 6 17.20 14.74 3.51
N ASP A 7 18.35 15.13 2.95
CA ASP A 7 18.43 15.81 1.66
C ASP A 7 17.95 14.90 0.52
N LEU A 8 18.38 13.66 0.52
CA LEU A 8 17.95 12.67 -0.47
C LEU A 8 16.43 12.45 -0.42
N ARG A 9 15.88 12.31 0.76
CA ARG A 9 14.42 12.17 0.92
C ARG A 9 13.66 13.39 0.42
N ARG A 10 14.19 14.59 0.69
CA ARG A 10 13.59 15.84 0.21
C ARG A 10 13.59 15.89 -1.31
N GLU A 11 14.71 15.55 -1.94
CA GLU A 11 14.82 15.48 -3.40
C GLU A 11 13.86 14.47 -3.99
N LEU A 12 13.79 13.27 -3.44
CA LEU A 12 12.91 12.22 -3.93
C LEU A 12 11.42 12.57 -3.74
N ARG A 13 11.06 13.23 -2.64
CA ARG A 13 9.70 13.75 -2.46
C ARG A 13 9.35 14.78 -3.51
N ALA A 14 10.28 15.68 -3.84
CA ALA A 14 10.07 16.67 -4.89
C ALA A 14 9.87 16.02 -6.25
N ARG A 15 10.68 15.02 -6.58
CA ARG A 15 10.53 14.22 -7.81
C ARG A 15 9.19 13.50 -7.87
N ARG A 16 8.78 12.89 -6.77
CA ARG A 16 7.47 12.21 -6.70
C ARG A 16 6.32 13.19 -6.87
N ALA A 17 6.39 14.36 -6.24
CA ALA A 17 5.38 15.39 -6.37
C ALA A 17 5.27 15.96 -7.80
N ALA A 18 6.36 15.92 -8.56
CA ALA A 18 6.40 16.38 -9.95
C ALA A 18 5.81 15.37 -10.95
N ILE A 19 5.57 14.12 -10.54
CA ILE A 19 4.94 13.12 -11.40
C ILE A 19 3.49 13.53 -11.64
N THR A 20 3.09 13.62 -12.92
CA THR A 20 1.73 13.98 -13.28
C THR A 20 0.73 12.90 -12.85
N PRO A 21 -0.54 13.28 -12.57
CA PRO A 21 -1.58 12.28 -12.28
C PRO A 21 -1.72 11.20 -13.36
N GLY A 22 -1.61 11.59 -14.65
CA GLY A 22 -1.70 10.63 -15.75
C GLY A 22 -0.57 9.61 -15.75
N LEU A 23 0.67 10.05 -15.52
CA LEU A 23 1.81 9.14 -15.42
C LEU A 23 1.71 8.24 -14.19
N ARG A 24 1.20 8.76 -13.08
CA ARG A 24 0.99 7.98 -11.85
C ARG A 24 -0.03 6.88 -12.06
N LEU A 25 -1.15 7.17 -12.73
CA LEU A 25 -2.16 6.17 -13.06
C LEU A 25 -1.64 5.12 -14.03
N ALA A 26 -0.86 5.54 -15.05
CA ALA A 26 -0.25 4.61 -16.00
C ALA A 26 0.74 3.66 -15.30
N ALA A 27 1.53 4.18 -14.35
CA ALA A 27 2.44 3.36 -13.55
C ALA A 27 1.67 2.39 -12.65
N ALA A 28 0.56 2.83 -12.05
CA ALA A 28 -0.29 1.98 -11.21
C ALA A 28 -0.89 0.82 -12.02
N ASP A 29 -1.36 1.08 -13.23
CA ASP A 29 -1.87 0.04 -14.12
C ASP A 29 -0.77 -0.94 -14.53
N ALA A 30 0.43 -0.46 -14.81
CA ALA A 30 1.57 -1.31 -15.17
C ALA A 30 1.99 -2.22 -14.01
N VAL A 31 2.05 -1.68 -12.80
CA VAL A 31 2.33 -2.47 -11.59
C VAL A 31 1.27 -3.54 -11.38
N ALA A 32 -0.01 -3.19 -11.49
CA ALA A 32 -1.10 -4.13 -11.35
C ALA A 32 -1.02 -5.27 -12.38
N ARG A 33 -0.69 -4.94 -13.63
CA ARG A 33 -0.52 -5.94 -14.68
C ARG A 33 0.65 -6.87 -14.39
N HIS A 34 1.80 -6.33 -14.00
CA HIS A 34 2.99 -7.13 -13.69
C HIS A 34 2.78 -8.05 -12.49
N LEU A 35 2.12 -7.57 -11.44
CA LEU A 35 1.76 -8.40 -10.29
C LEU A 35 0.82 -9.53 -10.69
N GLY A 36 -0.14 -9.26 -11.58
CA GLY A 36 -1.07 -10.25 -12.08
C GLY A 36 -0.41 -11.34 -12.93
N GLU A 37 0.78 -11.11 -13.45
CA GLU A 37 1.56 -12.07 -14.23
C GLU A 37 2.44 -12.98 -13.35
N GLN A 38 2.49 -12.75 -12.03
CA GLN A 38 3.28 -13.54 -11.09
C GLN A 38 2.40 -14.63 -10.46
N PRO A 39 2.57 -15.91 -10.84
CA PRO A 39 1.70 -16.99 -10.33
C PRO A 39 1.70 -17.07 -8.80
N ASP A 40 2.85 -16.89 -8.17
CA ASP A 40 2.99 -16.99 -6.71
C ASP A 40 2.20 -15.92 -5.97
N LEU A 41 1.94 -14.78 -6.61
CA LEU A 41 1.18 -13.67 -6.02
C LEU A 41 -0.33 -13.79 -6.30
N ARG A 42 -0.79 -14.86 -6.93
CA ARG A 42 -2.20 -15.09 -7.25
C ARG A 42 -2.85 -16.17 -6.38
N GLU A 43 -2.09 -16.78 -5.49
CA GLU A 43 -2.62 -17.78 -4.57
C GLU A 43 -3.66 -17.18 -3.62
N PRO A 44 -4.70 -17.93 -3.22
CA PRO A 44 -5.66 -17.48 -2.24
C PRO A 44 -4.99 -17.03 -0.93
N GLY A 45 -5.55 -16.02 -0.30
CA GLY A 45 -5.06 -15.52 0.98
C GLY A 45 -5.27 -14.03 1.15
N TYR A 46 -4.82 -13.51 2.27
CA TYR A 46 -4.90 -12.09 2.57
C TYR A 46 -3.76 -11.33 1.90
N VAL A 47 -4.09 -10.25 1.21
CA VAL A 47 -3.12 -9.38 0.53
C VAL A 47 -3.14 -8.02 1.22
N GLY A 48 -1.99 -7.62 1.75
CA GLY A 48 -1.84 -6.31 2.39
C GLY A 48 -1.52 -5.23 1.37
N GLY A 49 -2.30 -4.15 1.36
CA GLY A 49 -2.01 -2.95 0.61
C GLY A 49 -1.76 -1.77 1.54
N TYR A 50 -1.86 -0.58 0.98
CA TYR A 50 -1.80 0.67 1.72
C TYR A 50 -2.75 1.68 1.07
N TRP A 51 -3.14 2.69 1.84
CA TRP A 51 -3.88 3.82 1.30
C TRP A 51 -2.87 4.88 0.83
N ALA A 52 -2.83 5.13 -0.48
CA ALA A 52 -1.84 6.04 -1.06
C ALA A 52 -2.09 7.49 -0.62
N VAL A 53 -1.02 8.13 -0.14
CA VAL A 53 -1.01 9.55 0.24
C VAL A 53 0.26 10.20 -0.29
N ASN A 54 0.25 11.52 -0.38
CA ASN A 54 1.45 12.32 -0.73
C ASN A 54 2.12 11.88 -2.04
N GLY A 55 1.34 11.53 -3.05
CA GLY A 55 1.86 11.14 -4.36
C GLY A 55 2.35 9.70 -4.45
N GLU A 56 2.10 8.88 -3.45
CA GLU A 56 2.38 7.44 -3.52
C GLU A 56 1.59 6.76 -4.64
N LEU A 57 2.11 5.64 -5.13
CA LEU A 57 1.45 4.87 -6.18
C LEU A 57 0.09 4.35 -5.67
N PRO A 58 -1.04 4.71 -6.31
CA PRO A 58 -2.34 4.19 -5.91
C PRO A 58 -2.48 2.71 -6.25
N LEU A 59 -3.12 1.94 -5.37
CA LEU A 59 -3.24 0.48 -5.51
C LEU A 59 -4.63 0.02 -5.95
N HIS A 60 -5.49 0.93 -6.34
CA HIS A 60 -6.84 0.59 -6.77
C HIS A 60 -6.87 -0.44 -7.92
N ALA A 61 -5.99 -0.25 -8.90
CA ALA A 61 -5.87 -1.18 -10.04
C ALA A 61 -5.42 -2.57 -9.60
N VAL A 62 -4.55 -2.66 -8.58
CA VAL A 62 -4.13 -3.94 -7.99
C VAL A 62 -5.31 -4.62 -7.32
N GLN A 63 -6.07 -3.87 -6.52
CA GLN A 63 -7.25 -4.38 -5.83
C GLN A 63 -8.27 -4.96 -6.80
N LEU A 64 -8.52 -4.27 -7.91
CA LEU A 64 -9.48 -4.72 -8.94
C LEU A 64 -9.03 -5.99 -9.67
N ARG A 65 -7.74 -6.32 -9.66
CA ARG A 65 -7.17 -7.47 -10.38
C ARG A 65 -6.83 -8.65 -9.49
N LEU A 66 -7.25 -8.64 -8.23
CA LEU A 66 -7.01 -9.77 -7.34
C LEU A 66 -7.67 -11.03 -7.89
N ALA A 67 -7.00 -12.16 -7.71
CA ALA A 67 -7.52 -13.46 -8.10
C ALA A 67 -8.65 -13.91 -7.16
N PRO A 68 -9.51 -14.83 -7.59
CA PRO A 68 -10.50 -15.43 -6.70
C PRO A 68 -9.85 -16.03 -5.44
N GLY A 69 -10.43 -15.77 -4.30
CA GLY A 69 -9.90 -16.22 -3.01
C GLY A 69 -8.87 -15.29 -2.38
N GLN A 70 -8.43 -14.24 -3.07
CA GLN A 70 -7.60 -13.21 -2.48
C GLN A 70 -8.47 -12.13 -1.83
N VAL A 71 -8.07 -11.71 -0.62
CA VAL A 71 -8.81 -10.71 0.17
C VAL A 71 -7.89 -9.50 0.40
N TRP A 72 -8.34 -8.34 -0.08
CA TRP A 72 -7.63 -7.09 0.09
C TRP A 72 -7.71 -6.59 1.52
N CYS A 73 -6.57 -6.21 2.10
CA CYS A 73 -6.48 -5.69 3.45
C CYS A 73 -5.76 -4.37 3.49
N LEU A 74 -6.19 -3.48 4.37
CA LEU A 74 -5.53 -2.20 4.62
C LEU A 74 -4.96 -2.16 6.04
N PRO A 75 -3.87 -1.41 6.25
CA PRO A 75 -3.22 -1.35 7.56
C PRO A 75 -4.00 -0.49 8.55
N ILE A 76 -3.91 -0.88 9.82
CA ILE A 76 -4.40 -0.11 10.96
C ILE A 76 -3.19 0.12 11.87
N VAL A 77 -2.85 1.40 12.10
CA VAL A 77 -1.72 1.77 12.93
C VAL A 77 -2.08 1.55 14.40
N GLN A 78 -1.22 0.81 15.09
CA GLN A 78 -1.38 0.55 16.52
C GLN A 78 -0.72 1.66 17.36
N ASP A 79 -1.08 1.74 18.64
CA ASP A 79 -0.56 2.77 19.56
C ASP A 79 0.98 2.68 19.70
N ASP A 80 1.55 1.48 19.60
CA ASP A 80 2.99 1.25 19.66
C ASP A 80 3.72 1.51 18.33
N GLY A 81 3.00 1.93 17.28
CA GLY A 81 3.55 2.15 15.95
C GLY A 81 3.59 0.91 15.06
N GLY A 82 3.22 -0.25 15.57
CA GLY A 82 3.07 -1.45 14.77
C GLY A 82 1.85 -1.39 13.88
N LEU A 83 1.71 -2.38 12.99
CA LEU A 83 0.58 -2.48 12.08
C LEU A 83 -0.20 -3.76 12.33
N ARG A 84 -1.52 -3.65 12.27
CA ARG A 84 -2.42 -4.76 12.03
C ARG A 84 -3.17 -4.49 10.73
N PHE A 85 -3.91 -5.46 10.24
CA PHE A 85 -4.58 -5.35 8.94
C PHE A 85 -6.04 -5.73 9.07
N ALA A 86 -6.86 -5.12 8.22
CA ALA A 86 -8.27 -5.43 8.14
C ALA A 86 -8.70 -5.62 6.70
N PRO A 87 -9.47 -6.67 6.40
CA PRO A 87 -10.14 -6.80 5.11
C PRO A 87 -10.98 -5.55 4.84
N TRP A 88 -10.90 -5.05 3.61
CA TRP A 88 -11.63 -3.87 3.21
C TRP A 88 -12.08 -3.96 1.76
N ARG A 89 -13.33 -3.63 1.52
CA ARG A 89 -13.91 -3.46 0.19
C ARG A 89 -14.33 -2.01 0.00
N ALA A 90 -14.33 -1.55 -1.24
CA ALA A 90 -14.84 -0.21 -1.56
C ALA A 90 -16.26 -0.04 -1.01
N GLY A 91 -16.48 1.04 -0.26
CA GLY A 91 -17.74 1.31 0.42
C GLY A 91 -17.81 0.90 1.89
N ASP A 92 -16.89 0.06 2.36
CA ASP A 92 -16.81 -0.27 3.78
C ASP A 92 -16.42 0.97 4.60
N PRO A 93 -16.92 1.10 5.84
CA PRO A 93 -16.65 2.27 6.66
C PRO A 93 -15.17 2.44 6.98
N MET A 94 -14.72 3.69 6.98
CA MET A 94 -13.36 4.08 7.31
C MET A 94 -13.37 5.23 8.31
N GLN A 95 -12.26 5.37 9.05
CA GLN A 95 -12.02 6.51 9.92
C GLN A 95 -10.57 6.95 9.80
N PRO A 96 -10.28 8.26 9.96
CA PRO A 96 -8.89 8.71 9.91
C PRO A 96 -8.13 8.28 11.16
N ASN A 97 -6.87 7.89 10.97
CA ASN A 97 -5.96 7.63 12.08
C ASN A 97 -5.30 8.93 12.57
N ARG A 98 -4.34 8.82 13.50
CA ARG A 98 -3.62 9.98 14.04
C ARG A 98 -2.81 10.76 13.01
N TYR A 99 -2.55 10.17 11.85
CA TYR A 99 -1.86 10.83 10.73
C TYR A 99 -2.82 11.36 9.67
N GLY A 100 -4.14 11.26 9.90
CA GLY A 100 -5.16 11.67 8.94
C GLY A 100 -5.36 10.68 7.79
N ILE A 101 -4.79 9.50 7.87
CA ILE A 101 -4.91 8.47 6.82
C ILE A 101 -6.13 7.58 7.12
N PRO A 102 -7.02 7.36 6.12
CA PRO A 102 -8.17 6.48 6.32
C PRO A 102 -7.77 5.06 6.69
N GLU A 103 -8.45 4.50 7.67
CA GLU A 103 -8.30 3.11 8.10
C GLU A 103 -9.66 2.42 8.14
N PRO A 104 -9.72 1.11 7.82
CA PRO A 104 -10.95 0.35 8.03
C PRO A 104 -11.39 0.37 9.49
N VAL A 105 -12.69 0.43 9.71
CA VAL A 105 -13.27 0.29 11.05
C VAL A 105 -13.54 -1.18 11.31
N LEU A 106 -12.75 -1.78 12.18
CA LEU A 106 -12.87 -3.19 12.53
C LEU A 106 -12.50 -3.41 13.99
N ASP A 107 -13.26 -4.26 14.67
CA ASP A 107 -12.99 -4.65 16.04
C ASP A 107 -11.54 -5.20 16.16
N PRO A 108 -10.75 -4.74 17.15
CA PRO A 108 -9.39 -5.24 17.36
C PRO A 108 -9.25 -6.75 17.37
N ALA A 109 -10.22 -7.46 17.94
CA ALA A 109 -10.22 -8.92 17.98
C ALA A 109 -10.29 -9.58 16.58
N SER A 110 -10.80 -8.84 15.59
CA SER A 110 -10.96 -9.34 14.20
C SER A 110 -9.86 -8.85 13.26
N GLN A 111 -8.94 -8.04 13.74
CA GLN A 111 -7.81 -7.57 12.94
C GLN A 111 -6.76 -8.65 12.77
N LEU A 112 -6.07 -8.61 11.63
CA LEU A 112 -5.04 -9.59 11.28
C LEU A 112 -3.66 -9.09 11.70
N ALA A 113 -2.82 -10.01 12.16
CA ALA A 113 -1.41 -9.74 12.35
C ALA A 113 -0.68 -9.77 10.99
N PRO A 114 0.46 -9.08 10.84
CA PRO A 114 1.18 -9.07 9.55
C PRO A 114 1.56 -10.46 9.03
N HIS A 115 1.89 -11.40 9.91
CA HIS A 115 2.28 -12.75 9.50
C HIS A 115 1.12 -13.58 8.89
N GLN A 116 -0.12 -13.10 9.03
CA GLN A 116 -1.30 -13.75 8.43
C GLN A 116 -1.50 -13.36 6.97
N LEU A 117 -0.77 -12.36 6.47
CA LEU A 117 -0.81 -11.95 5.07
C LEU A 117 0.01 -12.93 4.22
N ALA A 118 -0.52 -13.27 3.05
CA ALA A 118 0.24 -14.03 2.05
C ALA A 118 1.38 -13.19 1.48
N TRP A 119 1.12 -11.92 1.21
CA TRP A 119 2.11 -10.93 0.79
C TRP A 119 1.54 -9.52 1.00
N ALA A 120 2.42 -8.52 0.89
CA ALA A 120 2.02 -7.13 1.09
C ALA A 120 2.80 -6.21 0.15
N LEU A 121 2.17 -5.09 -0.19
CA LEU A 121 2.78 -3.98 -0.89
C LEU A 121 3.10 -2.87 0.10
N LEU A 122 4.31 -2.36 0.03
CA LEU A 122 4.78 -1.27 0.89
C LEU A 122 5.15 -0.06 0.05
N PRO A 123 4.74 1.16 0.45
CA PRO A 123 5.14 2.36 -0.27
C PRO A 123 6.61 2.66 0.01
N LEU A 124 7.37 2.94 -1.03
CA LEU A 124 8.76 3.37 -0.91
C LEU A 124 8.95 4.70 -1.62
N LEU A 125 9.74 5.56 -1.03
CA LEU A 125 10.13 6.82 -1.66
C LEU A 125 11.24 6.61 -2.70
N GLY A 126 12.12 5.67 -2.44
CA GLY A 126 13.21 5.29 -3.34
C GLY A 126 13.92 4.04 -2.85
N PHE A 127 14.71 3.46 -3.71
CA PHE A 127 15.53 2.29 -3.39
C PHE A 127 16.82 2.30 -4.21
N ASP A 128 17.81 1.53 -3.78
CA ASP A 128 18.97 1.21 -4.61
C ASP A 128 19.07 -0.31 -4.83
N ARG A 129 19.96 -0.72 -5.71
CA ARG A 129 20.08 -2.14 -6.10
C ARG A 129 21.23 -2.85 -5.39
N ARG A 130 21.69 -2.27 -4.30
CA ARG A 130 22.76 -2.88 -3.50
C ARG A 130 22.21 -3.90 -2.54
#